data_fbbfbbb4e74fa2f9e8a4cd22e1181472
#
_entry.id   fbbfbbb4e74fa2f9e8a4cd22e1181472
#
_cell.length_a   1.000
_cell.length_b   1.000
_cell.length_c   1.000
_cell.angle_alpha   90.00
_cell.angle_beta   90.00
_cell.angle_gamma   90.00
#
_symmetry.space_group_name_H-M   'P 1'
#
loop_
_entity.id
_entity.type
_entity.pdbx_description
1 polymer ?
#
loop_
_entity_poly.entity_id
_entity_poly.type
_entity_poly.pdbx_seq_one_letter_code
_entity_poly.pdbx_strand_id
1 'polypeptide(L)'
;MHGRRHVLVGLILAADAALFPASVQADNFGRVRYDRQTDRLVVTMLYRGTNPGHTFSLKWGECQTGQSGGLPGVNAEVLDDQFNDPEEQDFQKSVRFSLKGMPCPRPATITLRTAPRFFYTLTIP
;
A
#
# COMPACT_ATOMS: atom_id res chain seq x y z
N MET A 1 19.09 -4.98 5.88
CA MET A 1 19.60 -6.02 6.33
C MET A 1 20.18 -6.64 6.40
N HIS A 2 19.02 -6.20 6.50
CA HIS A 2 19.41 -7.21 6.84
C HIS A 2 19.77 -7.32 6.90
N GLY A 3 19.31 -6.83 6.02
CA GLY A 3 19.94 -7.56 6.59
C GLY A 3 20.44 -7.55 6.65
N ARG A 4 19.73 -7.12 6.66
CA ARG A 4 20.16 -7.63 7.09
C ARG A 4 20.69 -7.48 7.34
N ARG A 5 20.30 -6.99 7.07
CA ARG A 5 20.80 -7.44 7.68
C ARG A 5 21.29 -7.34 8.00
N HIS A 6 20.58 -7.07 8.06
CA HIS A 6 21.04 -7.65 8.84
C HIS A 6 21.62 -7.40 9.26
N VAL A 7 21.28 -6.45 9.28
CA VAL A 7 21.62 -6.97 10.16
C VAL A 7 22.10 -6.87 10.63
N LEU A 8 21.79 -6.49 10.78
CA LEU A 8 22.11 -6.96 11.72
C LEU A 8 22.47 -6.84 12.15
N VAL A 9 21.98 -6.59 12.31
CA VAL A 9 22.13 -7.06 13.18
C VAL A 9 22.40 -6.97 13.66
N GLY A 10 22.00 -6.77 13.80
CA GLY A 10 22.10 -7.16 14.83
C GLY A 10 22.41 -6.94 15.26
N LEU A 11 21.73 -6.72 15.59
CA LEU A 11 21.79 -7.02 16.46
C LEU A 11 21.82 -6.99 16.86
N ILE A 12 21.11 -6.77 17.02
CA ILE A 12 21.04 -7.14 17.78
C ILE A 12 21.06 -7.21 18.08
N LEU A 13 20.44 -7.21 18.24
CA LEU A 13 20.34 -7.71 18.82
C LEU A 13 20.11 -7.83 18.96
N ALA A 14 19.72 -7.69 19.11
CA ALA A 14 19.31 -8.12 19.35
C ALA A 14 18.86 -8.11 19.36
N ALA A 15 18.56 -7.98 19.43
CA ALA A 15 18.01 -8.27 19.40
C ALA A 15 17.40 -8.13 19.24
N ASP A 16 17.13 -8.03 19.18
CA ASP A 16 16.50 -8.16 18.97
C ASP A 16 15.79 -8.12 18.60
N ALA A 17 15.42 -8.05 18.44
CA ALA A 17 14.88 -8.22 18.08
C ALA A 17 14.13 -8.43 17.75
N ALA A 18 13.88 -8.59 17.69
CA ALA A 18 13.21 -8.88 17.42
C ALA A 18 12.30 -8.88 17.24
N LEU A 19 11.89 -8.73 17.17
CA LEU A 19 11.03 -8.68 17.01
C LEU A 19 10.21 -8.03 16.42
N PHE A 20 10.09 -7.89 15.77
CA PHE A 20 9.33 -7.17 15.26
C PHE A 20 8.81 -7.47 14.20
N PRO A 21 8.06 -7.22 14.26
CA PRO A 21 7.07 -7.67 13.31
C PRO A 21 7.45 -7.15 11.97
N ALA A 22 8.45 -7.74 11.51
CA ALA A 22 8.97 -7.42 10.20
C ALA A 22 7.89 -7.51 9.13
N SER A 23 6.92 -8.36 9.34
CA SER A 23 5.84 -8.56 8.39
C SER A 23 5.03 -7.29 8.13
N VAL A 24 5.06 -6.34 9.03
CA VAL A 24 4.19 -5.17 8.94
C VAL A 24 4.48 -4.31 7.72
N GLN A 25 5.73 -4.28 7.27
CA GLN A 25 6.09 -3.43 6.16
C GLN A 25 6.33 -4.18 4.86
N ALA A 26 5.76 -5.36 4.74
CA ALA A 26 6.04 -6.20 3.58
C ALA A 26 5.58 -5.61 2.27
N ASP A 27 4.44 -4.93 2.26
CA ASP A 27 3.82 -4.49 1.03
C ASP A 27 4.24 -3.07 0.66
N ASN A 28 4.41 -2.85 -0.64
CA ASN A 28 4.81 -1.56 -1.17
C ASN A 28 4.23 -1.39 -2.56
N PHE A 29 4.38 -0.20 -3.12
CA PHE A 29 3.91 0.12 -4.46
C PHE A 29 5.07 0.15 -5.44
N GLY A 30 4.93 -0.51 -6.56
CA GLY A 30 5.85 -0.36 -7.67
C GLY A 30 5.43 0.79 -8.56
N ARG A 31 4.20 0.76 -9.03
CA ARG A 31 3.69 1.75 -9.95
C ARG A 31 2.21 1.95 -9.69
N VAL A 32 1.79 3.22 -9.73
CA VAL A 32 0.38 3.58 -9.54
C VAL A 32 -0.02 4.50 -10.67
N ARG A 33 -1.14 4.20 -11.32
CA ARG A 33 -1.69 5.09 -12.33
C ARG A 33 -3.21 5.01 -12.36
N TYR A 34 -3.82 6.05 -12.86
CA TYR A 34 -5.24 6.09 -13.12
C TYR A 34 -5.50 5.62 -14.55
N ASP A 35 -6.42 4.67 -14.72
CA ASP A 35 -6.84 4.22 -16.03
C ASP A 35 -8.17 4.89 -16.36
N ARG A 36 -8.10 5.81 -17.30
CA ARG A 36 -9.25 6.61 -17.69
C ARG A 36 -10.34 5.78 -18.36
N GLN A 37 -9.95 4.79 -19.13
CA GLN A 37 -10.91 3.99 -19.89
C GLN A 37 -11.80 3.15 -19.00
N THR A 38 -11.26 2.62 -17.92
CA THR A 38 -12.00 1.76 -17.01
C THR A 38 -12.38 2.44 -15.72
N ASP A 39 -11.93 3.67 -15.52
CA ASP A 39 -12.14 4.44 -14.28
C ASP A 39 -11.66 3.65 -13.07
N ARG A 40 -10.45 3.17 -13.14
CA ARG A 40 -9.83 2.37 -12.08
C ARG A 40 -8.41 2.84 -11.81
N LEU A 41 -7.95 2.54 -10.60
CA LEU A 41 -6.53 2.66 -10.29
C LEU A 41 -5.85 1.35 -10.66
N VAL A 42 -4.74 1.43 -11.36
CA VAL A 42 -3.91 0.28 -11.69
C VAL A 42 -2.65 0.39 -10.85
N VAL A 43 -2.45 -0.57 -9.98
CA VAL A 43 -1.40 -0.52 -8.97
C VAL A 43 -0.56 -1.79 -9.08
N THR A 44 0.74 -1.62 -9.24
CA THR A 44 1.65 -2.75 -9.12
C THR A 44 2.00 -2.90 -7.66
N MET A 45 1.56 -4.00 -7.07
CA MET A 45 1.88 -4.31 -5.67
C MET A 45 3.15 -5.11 -5.61
N LEU A 46 4.03 -4.72 -4.70
CA LEU A 46 5.26 -5.44 -4.37
C LEU A 46 5.06 -6.03 -2.97
N TYR A 47 5.13 -7.34 -2.86
CA TYR A 47 4.83 -7.99 -1.60
C TYR A 47 5.71 -9.22 -1.40
N ARG A 48 5.76 -9.70 -0.17
CA ARG A 48 6.54 -10.90 0.15
C ARG A 48 5.63 -11.92 0.81
N GLY A 49 5.91 -13.18 0.55
CA GLY A 49 5.13 -14.26 1.12
C GLY A 49 5.64 -15.61 0.70
N THR A 50 4.87 -16.63 0.97
CA THR A 50 5.16 -18.01 0.56
C THR A 50 4.51 -18.37 -0.76
N ASN A 51 3.56 -17.52 -1.22
CA ASN A 51 2.82 -17.81 -2.44
C ASN A 51 2.38 -16.50 -3.10
N PRO A 52 2.13 -16.51 -4.42
CA PRO A 52 1.71 -15.30 -5.13
C PRO A 52 0.22 -15.00 -5.02
N GLY A 53 -0.55 -15.82 -4.32
CA GLY A 53 -2.01 -15.74 -4.33
C GLY A 53 -2.61 -14.70 -3.39
N HIS A 54 -1.84 -13.73 -2.93
CA HIS A 54 -2.38 -12.63 -2.14
C HIS A 54 -3.38 -11.84 -2.96
N THR A 55 -4.47 -11.41 -2.34
CA THR A 55 -5.41 -10.49 -2.95
C THR A 55 -5.45 -9.20 -2.15
N PHE A 56 -5.74 -8.12 -2.85
CA PHE A 56 -5.68 -6.78 -2.26
C PHE A 56 -7.01 -6.07 -2.44
N SER A 57 -7.38 -5.29 -1.44
CA SER A 57 -8.58 -4.49 -1.47
C SER A 57 -8.31 -3.10 -0.93
N LEU A 58 -9.19 -2.14 -1.19
CA LEU A 58 -9.08 -0.79 -0.66
C LEU A 58 -10.08 -0.58 0.45
N LYS A 59 -9.60 0.06 1.50
CA LYS A 59 -10.45 0.59 2.56
C LYS A 59 -10.40 2.11 2.48
N TRP A 60 -11.49 2.71 2.06
CA TRP A 60 -11.58 4.16 1.93
C TRP A 60 -11.75 4.82 3.29
N GLY A 61 -11.02 5.91 3.48
CA GLY A 61 -11.27 6.80 4.60
C GLY A 61 -12.38 7.78 4.26
N GLU A 62 -12.48 8.83 5.08
CA GLU A 62 -13.46 9.89 4.84
C GLU A 62 -12.88 10.93 3.90
N CYS A 63 -13.73 11.53 3.10
CA CYS A 63 -13.32 12.63 2.25
C CYS A 63 -12.97 13.84 3.07
N GLN A 64 -11.79 14.40 2.85
CA GLN A 64 -11.33 15.62 3.49
C GLN A 64 -11.54 16.78 2.54
N THR A 65 -12.19 17.83 3.01
CA THR A 65 -12.39 19.02 2.21
C THR A 65 -11.05 19.67 1.91
N GLY A 66 -10.85 20.05 0.66
CA GLY A 66 -9.64 20.74 0.28
C GLY A 66 -9.49 22.05 1.01
N GLN A 67 -8.26 22.40 1.38
CA GLN A 67 -7.99 23.63 2.08
C GLN A 67 -7.57 24.70 1.08
N SER A 68 -7.94 25.96 1.38
CA SER A 68 -7.55 27.10 0.56
C SER A 68 -7.90 26.91 -0.92
N GLY A 69 -9.06 26.34 -1.19
CA GLY A 69 -9.50 26.12 -2.56
C GLY A 69 -8.91 24.92 -3.23
N GLY A 70 -8.16 24.09 -2.49
CA GLY A 70 -7.60 22.85 -3.04
C GLY A 70 -8.66 21.80 -3.28
N LEU A 71 -8.24 20.73 -3.99
CA LEU A 71 -9.13 19.61 -4.26
C LEU A 71 -9.42 18.84 -2.97
N PRO A 72 -10.61 18.25 -2.88
CA PRO A 72 -10.86 17.32 -1.78
C PRO A 72 -9.94 16.11 -1.90
N GLY A 73 -9.63 15.50 -0.78
CA GLY A 73 -8.73 14.35 -0.76
C GLY A 73 -9.23 13.25 0.15
N VAL A 74 -8.77 12.04 -0.13
CA VAL A 74 -9.14 10.89 0.66
C VAL A 74 -7.94 9.94 0.78
N ASN A 75 -7.81 9.33 1.95
CA ASN A 75 -6.86 8.24 2.15
C ASN A 75 -7.55 6.92 1.86
N ALA A 76 -6.81 6.01 1.25
CA ALA A 76 -7.28 4.65 1.03
C ALA A 76 -6.18 3.69 1.45
N GLU A 77 -6.52 2.77 2.32
CA GLU A 77 -5.59 1.77 2.80
C GLU A 77 -5.69 0.53 1.94
N VAL A 78 -4.55 0.04 1.45
CA VAL A 78 -4.49 -1.21 0.71
C VAL A 78 -4.33 -2.34 1.72
N LEU A 79 -5.26 -3.27 1.69
CA LEU A 79 -5.28 -4.41 2.60
C LEU A 79 -4.89 -5.67 1.84
N ASP A 80 -3.99 -6.44 2.43
CA ASP A 80 -3.54 -7.72 1.91
C ASP A 80 -4.27 -8.82 2.68
N ASP A 81 -4.97 -9.70 2.00
CA ASP A 81 -5.72 -10.77 2.65
C ASP A 81 -4.82 -11.80 3.33
N GLN A 82 -3.55 -11.84 2.97
CA GLN A 82 -2.57 -12.73 3.56
C GLN A 82 -1.45 -11.94 4.24
N PHE A 83 -1.81 -10.91 4.99
CA PHE A 83 -0.84 -10.01 5.59
C PHE A 83 0.11 -10.72 6.56
N ASN A 84 -0.27 -11.89 7.07
CA ASN A 84 0.55 -12.67 8.01
C ASN A 84 1.25 -13.86 7.34
N ASP A 85 1.24 -13.92 6.02
CA ASP A 85 2.00 -14.92 5.28
C ASP A 85 3.50 -14.65 5.49
N PRO A 86 4.30 -15.66 5.90
CA PRO A 86 5.72 -15.41 6.15
C PRO A 86 6.46 -14.85 4.93
N GLU A 87 7.33 -13.89 5.18
CA GLU A 87 8.03 -13.15 4.12
C GLU A 87 9.23 -13.94 3.61
N GLU A 88 9.01 -14.84 2.68
CA GLU A 88 10.07 -15.70 2.16
C GLU A 88 10.53 -15.34 0.75
N GLN A 89 9.63 -14.91 -0.10
CA GLN A 89 9.93 -14.58 -1.48
C GLN A 89 9.31 -13.27 -1.87
N ASP A 90 9.91 -12.63 -2.86
CA ASP A 90 9.38 -11.39 -3.44
C ASP A 90 8.43 -11.72 -4.58
N PHE A 91 7.29 -11.06 -4.58
CA PHE A 91 6.29 -11.16 -5.63
C PHE A 91 5.86 -9.78 -6.07
N GLN A 92 5.32 -9.71 -7.27
CA GLN A 92 4.64 -8.51 -7.73
C GLN A 92 3.43 -8.91 -8.56
N LYS A 93 2.39 -8.08 -8.50
CA LYS A 93 1.24 -8.26 -9.35
C LYS A 93 0.58 -6.91 -9.63
N SER A 94 -0.06 -6.82 -10.78
CA SER A 94 -0.85 -5.67 -11.15
C SER A 94 -2.27 -5.88 -10.62
N VAL A 95 -2.77 -4.89 -9.89
CA VAL A 95 -4.09 -4.94 -9.28
C VAL A 95 -4.90 -3.74 -9.77
N ARG A 96 -6.18 -3.96 -10.04
CA ARG A 96 -7.08 -2.89 -10.46
C ARG A 96 -8.08 -2.63 -9.36
N PHE A 97 -8.16 -1.38 -8.92
CA PHE A 97 -9.09 -0.99 -7.88
C PHE A 97 -10.18 -0.10 -8.48
N SER A 98 -11.44 -0.47 -8.25
CA SER A 98 -12.57 0.35 -8.66
C SER A 98 -12.62 1.63 -7.85
N LEU A 99 -13.01 2.72 -8.50
CA LEU A 99 -13.20 4.00 -7.82
C LEU A 99 -14.66 4.21 -7.38
N LYS A 100 -15.51 3.19 -7.52
CA LYS A 100 -16.91 3.33 -7.17
C LYS A 100 -17.16 3.71 -5.73
N GLY A 101 -16.34 3.20 -4.81
CA GLY A 101 -16.49 3.49 -3.39
C GLY A 101 -15.81 4.76 -2.93
N MET A 102 -15.17 5.49 -3.81
CA MET A 102 -14.41 6.67 -3.47
C MET A 102 -15.38 7.79 -3.03
N PRO A 103 -15.22 8.30 -1.80
CA PRO A 103 -16.25 9.15 -1.21
C PRO A 103 -16.19 10.62 -1.58
N CYS A 104 -15.13 11.07 -2.27
CA CYS A 104 -14.98 12.46 -2.61
C CYS A 104 -15.64 12.82 -3.93
N PRO A 105 -16.17 14.06 -4.06
CA PRO A 105 -16.54 14.56 -5.38
C PRO A 105 -15.28 14.73 -6.23
N ARG A 106 -15.44 14.56 -7.53
CA ARG A 106 -14.32 14.57 -8.47
C ARG A 106 -14.23 15.93 -9.16
N PRO A 107 -13.03 16.41 -9.45
CA PRO A 107 -11.72 15.77 -9.28
C PRO A 107 -11.28 15.73 -7.83
N ALA A 108 -10.45 14.76 -7.50
CA ALA A 108 -10.03 14.55 -6.12
C ALA A 108 -8.61 14.00 -6.06
N THR A 109 -7.97 14.16 -4.92
CA THR A 109 -6.66 13.60 -4.64
C THR A 109 -6.83 12.35 -3.79
N ILE A 110 -6.19 11.27 -4.19
CA ILE A 110 -6.22 10.00 -3.47
C ILE A 110 -4.81 9.72 -2.95
N THR A 111 -4.71 9.42 -1.67
CA THR A 111 -3.46 8.93 -1.07
C THR A 111 -3.64 7.47 -0.71
N LEU A 112 -3.00 6.61 -1.50
CA LEU A 112 -2.96 5.18 -1.21
C LEU A 112 -1.91 4.91 -0.15
N ARG A 113 -2.20 4.01 0.76
CA ARG A 113 -1.28 3.66 1.83
C ARG A 113 -1.21 2.15 2.00
N THR A 114 -0.02 1.66 2.29
CA THR A 114 0.14 0.35 2.90
C THR A 114 0.64 0.58 4.32
N ALA A 115 0.30 -0.28 5.23
CA ALA A 115 0.78 -0.13 6.60
C ALA A 115 2.26 -0.46 6.67
N PRO A 116 3.03 0.27 7.44
CA PRO A 116 2.71 1.56 8.03
C PRO A 116 3.30 2.75 7.29
N ARG A 117 4.15 2.55 6.30
CA ARG A 117 5.03 3.62 5.83
C ARG A 117 4.86 4.05 4.40
N PHE A 118 4.41 3.18 3.54
CA PHE A 118 4.45 3.46 2.11
C PHE A 118 3.15 4.11 1.70
N PHE A 119 3.26 5.19 0.94
CA PHE A 119 2.08 5.85 0.41
C PHE A 119 2.39 6.45 -0.95
N TYR A 120 1.35 6.66 -1.72
CA TYR A 120 1.43 7.26 -3.04
C TYR A 120 0.21 8.15 -3.24
N THR A 121 0.45 9.39 -3.67
CA THR A 121 -0.63 10.35 -3.88
C THR A 121 -0.77 10.65 -5.36
N LEU A 122 -2.02 10.65 -5.84
CA LEU A 122 -2.32 11.01 -7.21
C LEU A 122 -3.65 11.75 -7.28
N THR A 123 -3.83 12.50 -8.35
CA THR A 123 -5.08 13.23 -8.59
C THR A 123 -5.84 12.54 -9.70
N ILE A 124 -7.13 12.32 -9.48
CA ILE A 124 -8.02 11.76 -10.49
C ILE A 124 -8.98 12.83 -10.99
N PRO A 125 -9.38 12.76 -12.28
CA PRO A 125 -10.33 13.70 -12.84
C PRO A 125 -11.76 13.44 -12.43
#